data_ce46bdfda00b53e5d0c3d9c5f1c3997a
#
_entry.id   ce46bdfda00b53e5d0c3d9c5f1c3997a
#
_cell.length_a   1.000
_cell.length_b   1.000
_cell.length_c   1.000
_cell.angle_alpha   90.00
_cell.angle_beta   90.00
_cell.angle_gamma   90.00
#
_symmetry.space_group_name_H-M   'P 1'
#
loop_
_entity.id
_entity.type
_entity.pdbx_description
1 polymer ?
#
loop_
_entity_poly.entity_id
_entity_poly.type
_entity_poly.pdbx_seq_one_letter_code
_entity_poly.pdbx_strand_id
1 'polypeptide(L)'
;MDIKVLRVAVAALVLPMGCAIVGRDARVRQPDAELLYAAMHQLTGVMVYDIFSPPQASRVYAYASVAAYEALRQEHPEYRTLAGQLNGLTAVPVPDPGATYSMPLAGVHAFMTVGRALTFSRPRMDSLRTAMNERIRGSGMSAPVYERSIAYGDTIAKHILAWASTDQFIQTRGYAKYTVTPTPGRWMPTPPAYMDAVEPNWRFVRPFVMDSASQFTPVPPPAFDTTAGSPYRTMVQEVVEATAHLTDDQRAMAAFWDCNPYVMNVQGHAMFATKKITPGGHWMEIVTIASRQADADLVRSAEAYALTALALADGFIGTWDEKYRSNVIRPETIINQHMNDRWMPLLQTPPFPEYPSGHSVVSTAAATVLARLYGTPFAFIDSAEVDYGLPARSFASFEAAAAEAAISRLYGGIHFRPAIEQGVVLGRNVGTLVNERVKTRDAVAKRSIATAAREPLPVRSP
;
A
#
# COMPACT_ATOMS: atom_id res chain seq x y z
N MET A 1 74.06 -39.53 43.10
CA MET A 1 74.12 -38.07 43.10
C MET A 1 72.70 -37.53 42.94
N ASP A 2 72.06 -37.31 44.11
CA ASP A 2 70.68 -36.99 44.23
C ASP A 2 70.48 -35.47 44.17
N ILE A 3 69.58 -35.00 43.29
CA ILE A 3 69.13 -33.59 43.27
C ILE A 3 67.66 -33.58 43.66
N LYS A 4 67.40 -33.14 44.91
CA LYS A 4 66.06 -32.87 45.43
C LYS A 4 65.47 -31.60 44.76
N VAL A 5 64.33 -31.73 44.12
CA VAL A 5 63.57 -30.61 43.59
C VAL A 5 62.55 -30.17 44.64
N LEU A 6 62.69 -28.94 45.08
CA LEU A 6 61.81 -28.22 46.02
C LEU A 6 60.58 -27.72 45.30
N ARG A 7 59.40 -28.23 45.67
CA ARG A 7 58.12 -27.71 45.17
C ARG A 7 57.63 -26.53 46.02
N VAL A 8 57.61 -25.33 45.43
CA VAL A 8 56.98 -24.14 46.00
C VAL A 8 55.52 -24.09 45.50
N ALA A 9 54.59 -24.21 46.45
CA ALA A 9 53.16 -24.02 46.14
C ALA A 9 52.87 -22.54 46.21
N VAL A 10 52.48 -21.93 45.06
CA VAL A 10 51.95 -20.57 44.99
C VAL A 10 50.41 -20.68 44.98
N ALA A 11 49.79 -20.30 46.11
CA ALA A 11 48.35 -20.16 46.19
C ALA A 11 47.88 -18.85 45.47
N ALA A 12 47.34 -18.97 44.33
CA ALA A 12 46.73 -17.84 43.63
C ALA A 12 45.31 -17.61 44.17
N LEU A 13 45.10 -16.50 44.86
CA LEU A 13 43.79 -16.00 45.27
C LEU A 13 43.06 -15.45 44.01
N VAL A 14 42.09 -16.19 43.48
CA VAL A 14 41.23 -15.74 42.42
C VAL A 14 40.03 -15.06 43.08
N LEU A 15 40.05 -13.72 43.08
CA LEU A 15 38.86 -12.90 43.33
C LEU A 15 37.93 -12.97 42.12
N PRO A 16 36.64 -13.28 42.27
CA PRO A 16 35.72 -13.20 41.17
C PRO A 16 35.37 -11.73 40.92
N MET A 17 35.99 -11.14 39.89
CA MET A 17 35.54 -9.89 39.31
C MET A 17 34.24 -10.18 38.55
N GLY A 18 33.10 -9.96 39.21
CA GLY A 18 31.80 -9.98 38.61
C GLY A 18 31.68 -8.84 37.62
N CYS A 19 32.05 -9.06 36.37
CA CYS A 19 31.56 -8.21 35.25
C CYS A 19 30.07 -8.44 35.14
N ALA A 20 29.29 -7.53 35.70
CA ALA A 20 27.89 -7.35 35.29
C ALA A 20 27.92 -6.92 33.81
N ILE A 21 27.81 -7.92 32.93
CA ILE A 21 27.42 -7.67 31.55
C ILE A 21 25.99 -7.17 31.64
N VAL A 22 25.82 -5.84 31.62
CA VAL A 22 24.53 -5.21 31.29
C VAL A 22 24.20 -5.71 29.89
N GLY A 23 23.42 -6.80 29.85
CA GLY A 23 22.88 -7.32 28.62
C GLY A 23 22.09 -6.14 27.98
N ARG A 24 22.59 -5.61 26.88
CA ARG A 24 21.71 -4.95 25.93
C ARG A 24 20.65 -5.98 25.64
N ASP A 25 19.41 -5.70 26.10
CA ASP A 25 18.25 -6.44 25.67
C ASP A 25 18.31 -6.49 24.15
N ALA A 26 18.67 -7.64 23.61
CA ALA A 26 18.45 -7.93 22.21
C ALA A 26 16.94 -7.83 22.07
N ARG A 27 16.46 -6.71 21.50
CA ARG A 27 15.05 -6.49 21.21
C ARG A 27 14.60 -7.71 20.40
N VAL A 28 13.84 -8.59 21.04
CA VAL A 28 13.26 -9.75 20.40
C VAL A 28 12.38 -9.18 19.30
N ARG A 29 12.76 -9.38 18.03
CA ARG A 29 11.88 -9.08 16.89
C ARG A 29 10.55 -9.70 17.22
N GLN A 30 9.49 -8.90 17.21
CA GLN A 30 8.14 -9.37 17.55
C GLN A 30 7.74 -10.40 16.49
N PRO A 31 7.76 -11.72 16.77
CA PRO A 31 7.53 -12.74 15.73
C PRO A 31 6.17 -12.63 15.09
N ASP A 32 5.21 -12.02 15.78
CA ASP A 32 3.83 -11.87 15.35
C ASP A 32 3.66 -10.83 14.24
N ALA A 33 4.43 -9.73 14.24
CA ALA A 33 4.39 -8.73 13.18
C ALA A 33 4.89 -9.30 11.84
N GLU A 34 5.92 -10.16 11.86
CA GLU A 34 6.42 -10.82 10.65
C GLU A 34 5.39 -11.76 10.00
N LEU A 35 4.46 -12.33 10.80
CA LEU A 35 3.37 -13.13 10.25
C LEU A 35 2.40 -12.27 9.42
N LEU A 36 2.09 -11.06 9.88
CA LEU A 36 1.23 -10.14 9.13
C LEU A 36 1.93 -9.62 7.87
N TYR A 37 3.24 -9.32 7.96
CA TYR A 37 4.03 -8.91 6.79
C TYR A 37 4.07 -10.01 5.72
N ALA A 38 4.30 -11.27 6.12
CA ALA A 38 4.26 -12.40 5.22
C ALA A 38 2.87 -12.60 4.60
N ALA A 39 1.80 -12.39 5.37
CA ALA A 39 0.43 -12.48 4.87
C ALA A 39 0.12 -11.36 3.85
N MET A 40 0.58 -10.14 4.08
CA MET A 40 0.44 -9.02 3.15
C MET A 40 1.20 -9.27 1.86
N HIS A 41 2.47 -9.68 1.96
CA HIS A 41 3.29 -10.03 0.79
C HIS A 41 2.66 -11.15 -0.05
N GLN A 42 2.15 -12.22 0.61
CA GLN A 42 1.43 -13.29 -0.09
C GLN A 42 0.16 -12.78 -0.79
N LEU A 43 -0.63 -11.93 -0.14
CA LEU A 43 -1.83 -11.35 -0.74
C LEU A 43 -1.48 -10.52 -1.96
N THR A 44 -0.43 -9.69 -1.88
CA THR A 44 0.13 -8.94 -3.01
C THR A 44 0.54 -9.88 -4.15
N GLY A 45 1.31 -10.92 -3.84
CA GLY A 45 1.74 -11.92 -4.84
C GLY A 45 0.58 -12.65 -5.52
N VAL A 46 -0.50 -12.96 -4.79
CA VAL A 46 -1.71 -13.55 -5.37
C VAL A 46 -2.40 -12.58 -6.33
N MET A 47 -2.54 -11.31 -5.96
CA MET A 47 -3.16 -10.29 -6.81
C MET A 47 -2.32 -9.98 -8.05
N VAL A 48 -0.99 -10.01 -7.96
CA VAL A 48 -0.08 -9.95 -9.12
C VAL A 48 -0.27 -11.16 -10.03
N TYR A 49 -0.36 -12.36 -9.45
CA TYR A 49 -0.61 -13.58 -10.22
C TYR A 49 -1.94 -13.53 -10.96
N ASP A 50 -2.99 -13.04 -10.32
CA ASP A 50 -4.35 -12.92 -10.83
C ASP A 50 -4.57 -11.68 -11.73
N ILE A 51 -3.54 -10.82 -11.88
CA ILE A 51 -3.56 -9.58 -12.68
C ILE A 51 -4.72 -8.67 -12.24
N PHE A 52 -4.80 -8.37 -10.95
CA PHE A 52 -5.83 -7.46 -10.41
C PHE A 52 -5.65 -6.06 -10.95
N SER A 53 -6.78 -5.39 -11.27
CA SER A 53 -6.76 -3.95 -11.53
C SER A 53 -6.34 -3.17 -10.27
N PRO A 54 -5.64 -2.03 -10.41
CA PRO A 54 -5.24 -1.23 -9.26
C PRO A 54 -6.40 -0.86 -8.32
N PRO A 55 -7.59 -0.45 -8.82
CA PRO A 55 -8.75 -0.24 -7.96
C PRO A 55 -9.21 -1.50 -7.22
N GLN A 56 -9.31 -2.64 -7.90
CA GLN A 56 -9.73 -3.88 -7.25
C GLN A 56 -8.74 -4.32 -6.16
N ALA A 57 -7.43 -4.24 -6.44
CA ALA A 57 -6.41 -4.58 -5.46
C ALA A 57 -6.52 -3.71 -4.20
N SER A 58 -6.72 -2.38 -4.35
CA SER A 58 -6.87 -1.47 -3.21
C SER A 58 -8.07 -1.82 -2.32
N ARG A 59 -9.18 -2.23 -2.93
CA ARG A 59 -10.36 -2.71 -2.21
C ARG A 59 -10.06 -3.96 -1.37
N VAL A 60 -9.32 -4.91 -1.93
CA VAL A 60 -8.93 -6.14 -1.21
C VAL A 60 -8.02 -5.82 -0.03
N TYR A 61 -7.01 -4.97 -0.24
CA TYR A 61 -6.13 -4.52 0.83
C TYR A 61 -6.91 -3.86 1.98
N ALA A 62 -7.87 -2.98 1.66
CA ALA A 62 -8.65 -2.28 2.68
C ALA A 62 -9.44 -3.26 3.56
N TYR A 63 -10.21 -4.17 2.97
CA TYR A 63 -11.00 -5.12 3.74
C TYR A 63 -10.13 -6.09 4.56
N ALA A 64 -9.07 -6.64 3.98
CA ALA A 64 -8.17 -7.56 4.69
C ALA A 64 -7.47 -6.88 5.87
N SER A 65 -6.97 -5.65 5.66
CA SER A 65 -6.28 -4.89 6.71
C SER A 65 -7.22 -4.45 7.84
N VAL A 66 -8.45 -4.05 7.53
CA VAL A 66 -9.48 -3.73 8.54
C VAL A 66 -9.82 -4.97 9.37
N ALA A 67 -9.92 -6.15 8.76
CA ALA A 67 -10.17 -7.40 9.49
C ALA A 67 -9.06 -7.73 10.48
N ALA A 68 -7.78 -7.60 10.06
CA ALA A 68 -6.64 -7.78 10.96
C ALA A 68 -6.68 -6.79 12.12
N TYR A 69 -6.84 -5.51 11.81
CA TYR A 69 -6.85 -4.45 12.82
C TYR A 69 -7.97 -4.65 13.85
N GLU A 70 -9.19 -4.92 13.42
CA GLU A 70 -10.34 -5.09 14.32
C GLU A 70 -10.20 -6.31 15.24
N ALA A 71 -9.56 -7.38 14.78
CA ALA A 71 -9.27 -8.53 15.64
C ALA A 71 -8.15 -8.22 16.63
N LEU A 72 -7.05 -7.63 16.18
CA LEU A 72 -5.86 -7.40 17.00
C LEU A 72 -6.07 -6.37 18.11
N ARG A 73 -6.83 -5.29 17.83
CA ARG A 73 -7.08 -4.23 18.81
C ARG A 73 -7.82 -4.71 20.08
N GLN A 74 -8.42 -5.90 20.08
CA GLN A 74 -9.21 -6.39 21.24
C GLN A 74 -8.36 -6.59 22.51
N GLU A 75 -7.06 -6.84 22.39
CA GLU A 75 -6.13 -6.90 23.52
C GLU A 75 -5.46 -5.55 23.81
N HIS A 76 -5.82 -4.48 23.06
CA HIS A 76 -5.20 -3.18 23.12
C HIS A 76 -6.25 -2.08 23.37
N PRO A 77 -6.65 -1.83 24.63
CA PRO A 77 -7.72 -0.89 24.97
C PRO A 77 -7.44 0.56 24.55
N GLU A 78 -6.16 0.91 24.31
CA GLU A 78 -5.74 2.20 23.77
C GLU A 78 -6.07 2.38 22.29
N TYR A 79 -6.45 1.30 21.58
CA TYR A 79 -6.86 1.36 20.18
C TYR A 79 -8.39 1.33 20.03
N ARG A 80 -8.90 2.25 19.24
CA ARG A 80 -10.34 2.43 18.97
C ARG A 80 -10.79 1.59 17.79
N THR A 81 -12.04 1.14 17.82
CA THR A 81 -12.66 0.46 16.67
C THR A 81 -12.86 1.41 15.49
N LEU A 82 -12.77 0.87 14.30
CA LEU A 82 -13.14 1.55 13.04
C LEU A 82 -14.65 1.50 12.78
N ALA A 83 -15.40 0.68 13.53
CA ALA A 83 -16.86 0.64 13.46
C ALA A 83 -17.45 2.00 13.80
N GLY A 84 -18.40 2.47 12.98
CA GLY A 84 -18.99 3.79 13.08
C GLY A 84 -18.11 4.95 12.60
N GLN A 85 -16.83 4.69 12.25
CA GLN A 85 -15.93 5.65 11.64
C GLN A 85 -15.78 5.43 10.11
N LEU A 86 -16.00 4.20 9.66
CA LEU A 86 -16.01 3.84 8.25
C LEU A 86 -17.44 3.68 7.73
N ASN A 87 -17.66 4.08 6.49
CA ASN A 87 -18.98 4.05 5.85
C ASN A 87 -19.57 2.63 5.85
N GLY A 88 -20.67 2.45 6.57
CA GLY A 88 -21.40 1.19 6.63
C GLY A 88 -20.77 0.07 7.48
N LEU A 89 -19.62 0.30 8.14
CA LEU A 89 -19.06 -0.66 9.07
C LEU A 89 -19.79 -0.55 10.41
N THR A 90 -20.57 -1.60 10.75
CA THR A 90 -21.30 -1.72 12.01
C THR A 90 -20.41 -2.26 13.13
N ALA A 91 -20.94 -2.32 14.35
CA ALA A 91 -20.23 -2.85 15.52
C ALA A 91 -19.63 -4.23 15.22
N VAL A 92 -18.31 -4.35 15.43
CA VAL A 92 -17.58 -5.58 15.19
C VAL A 92 -17.74 -6.54 16.36
N PRO A 93 -17.95 -7.86 16.15
CA PRO A 93 -18.06 -8.83 17.23
C PRO A 93 -16.86 -8.78 18.19
N VAL A 94 -17.14 -8.84 19.48
CA VAL A 94 -16.11 -8.90 20.52
C VAL A 94 -15.90 -10.34 20.99
N PRO A 95 -14.68 -10.73 21.45
CA PRO A 95 -14.40 -12.04 21.98
C PRO A 95 -15.12 -12.23 23.36
N ASP A 96 -15.34 -13.49 23.75
CA ASP A 96 -15.83 -13.81 25.09
C ASP A 96 -14.79 -13.38 26.15
N PRO A 97 -15.12 -12.45 27.06
CA PRO A 97 -14.17 -11.96 28.07
C PRO A 97 -13.74 -13.03 29.09
N GLY A 98 -14.49 -14.13 29.20
CA GLY A 98 -14.16 -15.27 30.07
C GLY A 98 -13.23 -16.30 29.46
N ALA A 99 -12.84 -16.13 28.16
CA ALA A 99 -12.04 -17.12 27.43
C ALA A 99 -10.68 -16.54 26.99
N THR A 100 -9.65 -17.41 26.99
CA THR A 100 -8.31 -17.05 26.53
C THR A 100 -8.20 -17.23 25.01
N TYR A 101 -7.65 -16.22 24.32
CA TYR A 101 -7.38 -16.21 22.88
C TYR A 101 -5.91 -15.89 22.59
N SER A 102 -5.47 -16.15 21.39
CA SER A 102 -4.30 -15.54 20.77
C SER A 102 -4.80 -14.55 19.71
N MET A 103 -4.84 -13.27 20.04
CA MET A 103 -5.25 -12.25 19.07
C MET A 103 -4.28 -12.11 17.89
N PRO A 104 -2.96 -12.32 18.02
CA PRO A 104 -2.07 -12.44 16.87
C PRO A 104 -2.54 -13.49 15.87
N LEU A 105 -2.88 -14.69 16.34
CA LEU A 105 -3.43 -15.75 15.46
C LEU A 105 -4.77 -15.34 14.84
N ALA A 106 -5.69 -14.83 15.65
CA ALA A 106 -7.02 -14.42 15.18
C ALA A 106 -6.95 -13.32 14.12
N GLY A 107 -6.09 -12.30 14.34
CA GLY A 107 -5.93 -11.17 13.42
C GLY A 107 -5.33 -11.57 12.08
N VAL A 108 -4.24 -12.35 12.10
CA VAL A 108 -3.61 -12.84 10.86
C VAL A 108 -4.55 -13.81 10.13
N HIS A 109 -5.26 -14.67 10.86
CA HIS A 109 -6.25 -15.58 10.27
C HIS A 109 -7.41 -14.82 9.62
N ALA A 110 -7.94 -13.78 10.27
CA ALA A 110 -8.99 -12.93 9.72
C ALA A 110 -8.52 -12.21 8.43
N PHE A 111 -7.31 -11.63 8.43
CA PHE A 111 -6.68 -11.04 7.25
C PHE A 111 -6.66 -12.02 6.07
N MET A 112 -6.10 -13.21 6.30
CA MET A 112 -5.93 -14.21 5.25
C MET A 112 -7.26 -14.78 4.76
N THR A 113 -8.24 -14.94 5.64
CA THR A 113 -9.58 -15.42 5.29
C THR A 113 -10.31 -14.41 4.40
N VAL A 114 -10.23 -13.11 4.72
CA VAL A 114 -10.79 -12.05 3.88
C VAL A 114 -10.04 -11.95 2.56
N GLY A 115 -8.71 -11.92 2.57
CA GLY A 115 -7.88 -11.88 1.35
C GLY A 115 -8.20 -13.05 0.41
N ARG A 116 -8.28 -14.26 0.95
CA ARG A 116 -8.67 -15.46 0.21
C ARG A 116 -10.05 -15.35 -0.43
N ALA A 117 -11.03 -14.84 0.30
CA ALA A 117 -12.41 -14.72 -0.18
C ALA A 117 -12.54 -13.71 -1.34
N LEU A 118 -11.69 -12.69 -1.36
CA LEU A 118 -11.73 -11.60 -2.33
C LEU A 118 -10.74 -11.75 -3.51
N THR A 119 -9.95 -12.83 -3.55
CA THR A 119 -9.02 -13.17 -4.65
C THR A 119 -9.51 -14.39 -5.46
N PHE A 120 -8.96 -14.57 -6.66
CA PHE A 120 -9.37 -15.67 -7.55
C PHE A 120 -8.57 -16.94 -7.26
N SER A 121 -7.24 -16.84 -7.13
CA SER A 121 -6.34 -17.99 -6.91
C SER A 121 -6.29 -18.39 -5.43
N ARG A 122 -7.44 -18.75 -4.87
CA ARG A 122 -7.62 -19.14 -3.45
C ARG A 122 -6.61 -20.17 -2.92
N PRO A 123 -6.23 -21.23 -3.67
CA PRO A 123 -5.27 -22.23 -3.18
C PRO A 123 -3.90 -21.62 -2.84
N ARG A 124 -3.50 -20.51 -3.48
CA ARG A 124 -2.25 -19.82 -3.16
C ARG A 124 -2.30 -19.14 -1.78
N MET A 125 -3.46 -18.62 -1.38
CA MET A 125 -3.68 -18.11 -0.01
C MET A 125 -3.74 -19.26 1.00
N ASP A 126 -4.35 -20.40 0.64
CA ASP A 126 -4.50 -21.54 1.53
C ASP A 126 -3.17 -22.17 1.92
N SER A 127 -2.19 -22.25 1.01
CA SER A 127 -0.87 -22.84 1.29
C SER A 127 -0.13 -22.08 2.38
N LEU A 128 -0.08 -20.76 2.31
CA LEU A 128 0.56 -19.95 3.36
C LEU A 128 -0.22 -20.03 4.68
N ARG A 129 -1.56 -19.94 4.63
CA ARG A 129 -2.41 -20.04 5.81
C ARG A 129 -2.19 -21.35 6.56
N THR A 130 -2.10 -22.47 5.85
CA THR A 130 -1.81 -23.78 6.43
C THR A 130 -0.44 -23.80 7.11
N ALA A 131 0.61 -23.36 6.40
CA ALA A 131 1.97 -23.31 6.96
C ALA A 131 2.08 -22.42 8.21
N MET A 132 1.41 -21.27 8.21
CA MET A 132 1.37 -20.36 9.36
C MET A 132 0.64 -20.99 10.55
N ASN A 133 -0.50 -21.62 10.31
CA ASN A 133 -1.29 -22.30 11.34
C ASN A 133 -0.50 -23.46 11.96
N GLU A 134 0.20 -24.24 11.16
CA GLU A 134 1.07 -25.32 11.65
C GLU A 134 2.23 -24.79 12.50
N ARG A 135 2.88 -23.71 12.06
CA ARG A 135 3.96 -23.06 12.81
C ARG A 135 3.48 -22.55 14.18
N ILE A 136 2.31 -21.92 14.24
CA ILE A 136 1.72 -21.41 15.48
C ILE A 136 1.29 -22.57 16.38
N ARG A 137 0.68 -23.62 15.83
CA ARG A 137 0.33 -24.82 16.59
C ARG A 137 1.58 -25.48 17.20
N GLY A 138 2.69 -25.53 16.47
CA GLY A 138 3.98 -26.04 16.92
C GLY A 138 4.66 -25.21 18.02
N SER A 139 4.20 -24.00 18.29
CA SER A 139 4.78 -23.13 19.33
C SER A 139 4.36 -23.47 20.77
N GLY A 140 3.59 -24.55 20.96
CA GLY A 140 3.13 -24.99 22.30
C GLY A 140 1.79 -24.39 22.74
N MET A 141 1.08 -23.72 21.85
CA MET A 141 -0.28 -23.23 22.13
C MET A 141 -1.23 -24.38 22.40
N SER A 142 -2.07 -24.27 23.47
CA SER A 142 -3.06 -25.29 23.77
C SER A 142 -4.15 -25.37 22.67
N ALA A 143 -4.62 -26.58 22.37
CA ALA A 143 -5.65 -26.78 21.33
C ALA A 143 -6.91 -25.92 21.55
N PRO A 144 -7.46 -25.79 22.76
CA PRO A 144 -8.63 -24.94 22.97
C PRO A 144 -8.38 -23.44 22.69
N VAL A 145 -7.19 -22.91 22.98
CA VAL A 145 -6.82 -21.53 22.66
C VAL A 145 -6.70 -21.35 21.16
N TYR A 146 -6.02 -22.30 20.49
CA TYR A 146 -5.89 -22.30 19.04
C TYR A 146 -7.24 -22.30 18.33
N GLU A 147 -8.13 -23.25 18.68
CA GLU A 147 -9.46 -23.41 18.07
C GLU A 147 -10.34 -22.17 18.26
N ARG A 148 -10.36 -21.61 19.49
CA ARG A 148 -11.12 -20.38 19.76
C ARG A 148 -10.58 -19.18 18.99
N SER A 149 -9.27 -19.06 18.88
CA SER A 149 -8.64 -17.95 18.16
C SER A 149 -8.96 -18.01 16.66
N ILE A 150 -8.91 -19.20 16.06
CA ILE A 150 -9.33 -19.41 14.66
C ILE A 150 -10.81 -19.07 14.49
N ALA A 151 -11.69 -19.59 15.36
CA ALA A 151 -13.13 -19.33 15.29
C ALA A 151 -13.48 -17.85 15.45
N TYR A 152 -12.73 -17.14 16.31
CA TYR A 152 -12.90 -15.70 16.45
C TYR A 152 -12.42 -14.95 15.20
N GLY A 153 -11.27 -15.32 14.64
CA GLY A 153 -10.78 -14.78 13.36
C GLY A 153 -11.78 -15.01 12.21
N ASP A 154 -12.39 -16.19 12.12
CA ASP A 154 -13.47 -16.48 11.16
C ASP A 154 -14.70 -15.59 11.39
N THR A 155 -15.07 -15.33 12.65
CA THR A 155 -16.19 -14.45 13.01
C THR A 155 -15.94 -13.01 12.52
N ILE A 156 -14.74 -12.48 12.75
CA ILE A 156 -14.33 -11.16 12.23
C ILE A 156 -14.33 -11.17 10.71
N ALA A 157 -13.72 -12.17 10.07
CA ALA A 157 -13.68 -12.27 8.61
C ALA A 157 -15.09 -12.29 8.00
N LYS A 158 -16.01 -13.07 8.57
CA LYS A 158 -17.41 -13.12 8.14
C LYS A 158 -18.11 -11.76 8.25
N HIS A 159 -17.89 -11.04 9.33
CA HIS A 159 -18.46 -9.69 9.54
C HIS A 159 -17.93 -8.71 8.48
N ILE A 160 -16.61 -8.69 8.24
CA ILE A 160 -15.99 -7.81 7.25
C ILE A 160 -16.39 -8.18 5.81
N LEU A 161 -16.54 -9.48 5.49
CA LEU A 161 -17.03 -9.93 4.18
C LEU A 161 -18.51 -9.56 3.96
N ALA A 162 -19.33 -9.62 5.00
CA ALA A 162 -20.71 -9.14 4.94
C ALA A 162 -20.75 -7.63 4.65
N TRP A 163 -19.89 -6.84 5.31
CA TRP A 163 -19.73 -5.40 5.00
C TRP A 163 -19.21 -5.17 3.57
N ALA A 164 -18.24 -5.94 3.10
CA ALA A 164 -17.72 -5.86 1.75
C ALA A 164 -18.79 -6.17 0.67
N SER A 165 -19.75 -7.07 0.97
CA SER A 165 -20.81 -7.43 0.02
C SER A 165 -21.82 -6.29 -0.24
N THR A 166 -21.83 -5.25 0.60
CA THR A 166 -22.74 -4.11 0.48
C THR A 166 -22.12 -2.89 -0.23
N ASP A 167 -20.88 -2.99 -0.73
CA ASP A 167 -20.16 -1.87 -1.31
C ASP A 167 -20.44 -1.59 -2.80
N GLN A 168 -21.41 -2.26 -3.38
CA GLN A 168 -21.80 -2.14 -4.79
C GLN A 168 -20.80 -2.75 -5.80
N PHE A 169 -19.67 -3.34 -5.36
CA PHE A 169 -18.68 -3.91 -6.29
C PHE A 169 -19.31 -4.95 -7.24
N ILE A 170 -20.12 -5.87 -6.71
CA ILE A 170 -20.76 -6.92 -7.52
C ILE A 170 -21.75 -6.30 -8.51
N GLN A 171 -22.51 -5.30 -8.06
CA GLN A 171 -23.50 -4.60 -8.92
C GLN A 171 -22.82 -3.89 -10.08
N THR A 172 -21.64 -3.28 -9.86
CA THR A 172 -20.89 -2.59 -10.93
C THR A 172 -20.48 -3.54 -12.07
N ARG A 173 -20.35 -4.84 -11.80
CA ARG A 173 -20.03 -5.84 -12.85
C ARG A 173 -21.18 -6.02 -13.86
N GLY A 174 -22.40 -5.73 -13.47
CA GLY A 174 -23.58 -5.78 -14.34
C GLY A 174 -23.93 -4.46 -15.04
N TYR A 175 -23.21 -3.36 -14.78
CA TYR A 175 -23.46 -2.07 -15.41
C TYR A 175 -22.95 -2.04 -16.85
N ALA A 176 -23.48 -1.09 -17.64
CA ALA A 176 -23.07 -0.90 -19.02
C ALA A 176 -21.54 -0.71 -19.13
N LYS A 177 -20.95 -1.39 -20.10
CA LYS A 177 -19.55 -1.19 -20.45
C LYS A 177 -19.32 0.21 -21.01
N TYR A 178 -18.10 0.69 -20.87
CA TYR A 178 -17.69 1.97 -21.47
C TYR A 178 -17.79 1.88 -23.01
N THR A 179 -18.45 2.88 -23.58
CA THR A 179 -18.55 3.02 -25.05
C THR A 179 -17.56 4.07 -25.51
N VAL A 180 -16.64 3.67 -26.38
CA VAL A 180 -15.70 4.60 -27.01
C VAL A 180 -16.46 5.51 -27.98
N THR A 181 -16.35 6.83 -27.79
CA THR A 181 -16.92 7.82 -28.70
C THR A 181 -15.81 8.49 -29.49
N PRO A 182 -15.88 8.60 -30.82
CA PRO A 182 -14.84 9.20 -31.66
C PRO A 182 -14.87 10.74 -31.57
N THR A 183 -14.88 11.28 -30.36
CA THR A 183 -14.89 12.72 -30.10
C THR A 183 -13.47 13.20 -29.85
N PRO A 184 -13.01 14.29 -30.53
CA PRO A 184 -11.68 14.84 -30.27
C PRO A 184 -11.40 15.13 -28.79
N GLY A 185 -10.21 14.81 -28.31
CA GLY A 185 -9.81 15.00 -26.91
C GLY A 185 -10.34 13.94 -25.93
N ARG A 186 -11.17 12.98 -26.37
CA ARG A 186 -11.67 11.90 -25.54
C ARG A 186 -10.79 10.65 -25.62
N TRP A 187 -10.74 9.92 -24.52
CA TRP A 187 -9.96 8.71 -24.41
C TRP A 187 -10.46 7.62 -25.37
N MET A 188 -9.51 6.90 -25.94
CA MET A 188 -9.72 5.68 -26.71
C MET A 188 -8.63 4.64 -26.35
N PRO A 189 -8.88 3.34 -26.58
CA PRO A 189 -7.87 2.31 -26.41
C PRO A 189 -6.57 2.60 -27.16
N THR A 190 -5.43 2.23 -26.58
CA THR A 190 -4.09 2.48 -27.10
C THR A 190 -3.35 1.19 -27.44
N PRO A 191 -2.34 1.25 -28.33
CA PRO A 191 -1.46 0.11 -28.58
C PRO A 191 -0.79 -0.43 -27.31
N PRO A 192 -0.26 -1.67 -27.30
CA PRO A 192 -0.31 -2.64 -28.43
C PRO A 192 -1.59 -3.48 -28.44
N ALA A 193 -2.31 -3.58 -27.33
CA ALA A 193 -3.41 -4.52 -27.15
C ALA A 193 -4.80 -3.92 -27.37
N TYR A 194 -4.92 -2.59 -27.43
CA TYR A 194 -6.20 -1.88 -27.56
C TYR A 194 -7.25 -2.38 -26.55
N MET A 195 -6.83 -2.52 -25.29
CA MET A 195 -7.67 -3.08 -24.22
C MET A 195 -8.90 -2.23 -23.95
N ASP A 196 -9.99 -2.90 -23.60
CA ASP A 196 -11.21 -2.24 -23.11
C ASP A 196 -10.93 -1.38 -21.88
N ALA A 197 -11.82 -0.39 -21.64
CA ALA A 197 -11.75 0.49 -20.47
C ALA A 197 -11.81 -0.31 -19.16
N VAL A 198 -10.80 -0.13 -18.31
CA VAL A 198 -10.68 -0.82 -17.02
C VAL A 198 -11.51 -0.09 -15.97
N GLU A 199 -12.41 -0.82 -15.32
CA GLU A 199 -13.23 -0.36 -14.18
C GLU A 199 -14.05 0.93 -14.42
N PRO A 200 -14.77 1.09 -15.54
CA PRO A 200 -15.46 2.33 -15.86
C PRO A 200 -16.56 2.71 -14.85
N ASN A 201 -17.03 1.75 -14.08
CA ASN A 201 -18.09 1.89 -13.09
C ASN A 201 -17.58 1.97 -11.64
N TRP A 202 -16.25 2.10 -11.40
CA TRP A 202 -15.65 2.08 -10.08
C TRP A 202 -16.15 3.21 -9.16
N ARG A 203 -16.57 4.32 -9.71
CA ARG A 203 -17.19 5.46 -8.98
C ARG A 203 -18.42 5.08 -8.15
N PHE A 204 -19.08 3.98 -8.47
CA PHE A 204 -20.28 3.51 -7.78
C PHE A 204 -19.96 2.58 -6.60
N VAL A 205 -18.70 2.18 -6.45
CA VAL A 205 -18.24 1.46 -5.25
C VAL A 205 -18.28 2.43 -4.07
N ARG A 206 -18.86 1.96 -2.94
CA ARG A 206 -18.95 2.76 -1.71
C ARG A 206 -17.56 3.15 -1.21
N PRO A 207 -17.26 4.46 -1.02
CA PRO A 207 -16.04 4.89 -0.36
C PRO A 207 -15.97 4.39 1.09
N PHE A 208 -14.77 4.30 1.63
CA PHE A 208 -14.55 3.87 3.01
C PHE A 208 -14.67 5.03 4.00
N VAL A 209 -14.12 6.19 3.66
CA VAL A 209 -14.03 7.39 4.52
C VAL A 209 -14.63 8.62 3.84
N MET A 210 -14.45 8.77 2.51
CA MET A 210 -15.06 9.85 1.75
C MET A 210 -16.59 9.74 1.78
N ASP A 211 -17.28 10.89 1.68
CA ASP A 211 -18.75 10.94 1.64
C ASP A 211 -19.28 10.54 0.25
N SER A 212 -18.49 10.77 -0.80
CA SER A 212 -18.81 10.40 -2.18
C SER A 212 -17.54 10.30 -3.03
N ALA A 213 -17.63 9.63 -4.18
CA ALA A 213 -16.53 9.54 -5.13
C ALA A 213 -16.08 10.91 -5.68
N SER A 214 -16.98 11.91 -5.73
CA SER A 214 -16.72 13.25 -6.23
C SER A 214 -16.37 14.28 -5.15
N GLN A 215 -16.17 13.87 -3.89
CA GLN A 215 -15.92 14.79 -2.77
C GLN A 215 -14.75 15.75 -3.01
N PHE A 216 -13.70 15.29 -3.66
CA PHE A 216 -12.50 16.07 -3.95
C PHE A 216 -12.29 16.21 -5.46
N THR A 217 -13.31 16.70 -6.17
CA THR A 217 -13.20 16.96 -7.61
C THR A 217 -12.05 17.91 -7.89
N PRO A 218 -11.04 17.51 -8.70
CA PRO A 218 -9.92 18.37 -9.03
C PRO A 218 -10.34 19.49 -10.02
N VAL A 219 -9.48 20.50 -10.16
CA VAL A 219 -9.65 21.54 -11.19
C VAL A 219 -9.70 20.89 -12.57
N PRO A 220 -10.63 21.27 -13.45
CA PRO A 220 -10.72 20.68 -14.80
C PRO A 220 -9.39 20.79 -15.56
N PRO A 221 -9.03 19.80 -16.37
CA PRO A 221 -7.87 19.87 -17.24
C PRO A 221 -8.03 20.99 -18.29
N PRO A 222 -6.92 21.49 -18.90
CA PRO A 222 -7.01 22.43 -20.01
C PRO A 222 -7.95 21.93 -21.09
N ALA A 223 -8.79 22.82 -21.64
CA ALA A 223 -9.71 22.49 -22.71
C ALA A 223 -8.93 21.99 -23.96
N PHE A 224 -9.48 20.99 -24.62
CA PHE A 224 -8.88 20.43 -25.82
C PHE A 224 -8.76 21.50 -26.92
N ASP A 225 -7.52 21.84 -27.27
CA ASP A 225 -7.18 22.82 -28.30
C ASP A 225 -5.80 22.47 -28.89
N THR A 226 -5.78 22.07 -30.14
CA THR A 226 -4.55 21.70 -30.86
C THR A 226 -3.84 22.88 -31.53
N THR A 227 -4.38 24.11 -31.39
CA THR A 227 -3.78 25.34 -31.95
C THR A 227 -2.38 25.56 -31.34
N ALA A 228 -1.45 25.98 -32.17
CA ALA A 228 -0.09 26.31 -31.70
C ALA A 228 -0.12 27.41 -30.63
N GLY A 229 0.57 27.20 -29.51
CA GLY A 229 0.64 28.10 -28.38
C GLY A 229 -0.55 28.04 -27.40
N SER A 230 -1.56 27.23 -27.66
CA SER A 230 -2.63 26.99 -26.67
C SER A 230 -2.07 26.31 -25.41
N PRO A 231 -2.68 26.47 -24.23
CA PRO A 231 -2.29 25.77 -23.02
C PRO A 231 -2.31 24.24 -23.19
N TYR A 232 -3.30 23.71 -23.93
CA TYR A 232 -3.39 22.29 -24.23
C TYR A 232 -2.21 21.82 -25.10
N ARG A 233 -1.91 22.54 -26.19
CA ARG A 233 -0.80 22.19 -27.08
C ARG A 233 0.55 22.28 -26.36
N THR A 234 0.71 23.25 -25.46
CA THR A 234 1.94 23.42 -24.65
C THR A 234 2.15 22.23 -23.71
N MET A 235 1.10 21.73 -23.02
CA MET A 235 1.26 20.55 -22.15
C MET A 235 1.53 19.26 -22.95
N VAL A 236 1.02 19.12 -24.18
CA VAL A 236 1.35 17.99 -25.06
C VAL A 236 2.81 18.08 -25.50
N GLN A 237 3.27 19.28 -25.87
CA GLN A 237 4.66 19.51 -26.25
C GLN A 237 5.64 19.19 -25.11
N GLU A 238 5.28 19.55 -23.86
CA GLU A 238 6.09 19.21 -22.69
C GLU A 238 6.34 17.71 -22.56
N VAL A 239 5.33 16.86 -22.82
CA VAL A 239 5.53 15.39 -22.78
C VAL A 239 6.55 14.94 -23.83
N VAL A 240 6.46 15.48 -25.05
CA VAL A 240 7.41 15.17 -26.13
C VAL A 240 8.82 15.56 -25.72
N GLU A 241 9.00 16.77 -25.20
CA GLU A 241 10.31 17.30 -24.80
C GLU A 241 10.87 16.53 -23.58
N ALA A 242 10.06 16.28 -22.56
CA ALA A 242 10.47 15.53 -21.37
C ALA A 242 10.92 14.11 -21.70
N THR A 243 10.35 13.47 -22.72
CA THR A 243 10.69 12.09 -23.11
C THR A 243 11.81 12.01 -24.14
N ALA A 244 12.16 13.10 -24.82
CA ALA A 244 13.18 13.11 -25.87
C ALA A 244 14.61 12.89 -25.33
N HIS A 245 14.90 13.40 -24.12
CA HIS A 245 16.26 13.44 -23.56
C HIS A 245 16.30 12.99 -22.09
N LEU A 246 15.68 11.86 -21.78
CA LEU A 246 15.70 11.30 -20.43
C LEU A 246 17.12 10.92 -20.02
N THR A 247 17.50 11.30 -18.79
CA THR A 247 18.70 10.77 -18.14
C THR A 247 18.48 9.31 -17.74
N ASP A 248 19.54 8.58 -17.41
CA ASP A 248 19.45 7.20 -16.93
C ASP A 248 18.65 7.11 -15.63
N ASP A 249 18.82 8.08 -14.72
CA ASP A 249 18.02 8.11 -13.48
C ASP A 249 16.52 8.36 -13.73
N GLN A 250 16.18 9.27 -14.66
CA GLN A 250 14.76 9.47 -15.04
C GLN A 250 14.14 8.23 -15.69
N ARG A 251 14.92 7.47 -16.48
CA ARG A 251 14.47 6.16 -17.00
C ARG A 251 14.29 5.15 -15.88
N ALA A 252 15.22 5.11 -14.92
CA ALA A 252 15.14 4.26 -13.75
C ALA A 252 13.95 4.61 -12.86
N MET A 253 13.67 5.92 -12.62
CA MET A 253 12.47 6.39 -11.93
C MET A 253 11.20 5.91 -12.61
N ALA A 254 11.09 6.08 -13.94
CA ALA A 254 9.91 5.64 -14.69
C ALA A 254 9.71 4.12 -14.60
N ALA A 255 10.78 3.34 -14.70
CA ALA A 255 10.73 1.88 -14.60
C ALA A 255 10.36 1.41 -13.18
N PHE A 256 10.93 2.03 -12.13
CA PHE A 256 10.70 1.68 -10.73
C PHE A 256 9.23 1.89 -10.32
N TRP A 257 8.61 2.96 -10.80
CA TRP A 257 7.20 3.26 -10.54
C TRP A 257 6.25 2.75 -11.64
N ASP A 258 6.71 1.86 -12.55
CA ASP A 258 5.83 1.25 -13.56
C ASP A 258 5.04 0.07 -12.97
N CYS A 259 4.19 0.37 -12.02
CA CYS A 259 3.29 -0.59 -11.37
C CYS A 259 2.05 -0.85 -12.23
N ASN A 260 2.24 -1.10 -13.53
CA ASN A 260 1.15 -1.36 -14.48
C ASN A 260 0.96 -2.87 -14.66
N PRO A 261 -0.11 -3.51 -14.09
CA PRO A 261 -0.35 -4.93 -14.26
C PRO A 261 -0.78 -5.33 -15.68
N TYR A 262 -1.04 -4.33 -16.55
CA TYR A 262 -1.52 -4.53 -17.93
C TYR A 262 -0.44 -4.33 -19.00
N VAL A 263 0.84 -4.45 -18.64
CA VAL A 263 1.91 -4.43 -19.65
C VAL A 263 1.78 -5.67 -20.53
N MET A 264 1.31 -5.45 -21.75
CA MET A 264 1.03 -6.51 -22.72
C MET A 264 2.19 -6.64 -23.72
N ASN A 265 2.65 -7.87 -23.91
CA ASN A 265 3.61 -8.20 -24.95
C ASN A 265 2.87 -8.88 -26.09
N VAL A 266 2.96 -8.30 -27.28
CA VAL A 266 2.33 -8.82 -28.50
C VAL A 266 3.42 -9.18 -29.49
N GLN A 267 3.55 -10.47 -29.80
CA GLN A 267 4.54 -10.99 -30.76
C GLN A 267 3.83 -11.98 -31.70
N GLY A 268 3.53 -11.53 -32.91
CA GLY A 268 2.78 -12.32 -33.87
C GLY A 268 1.41 -12.70 -33.31
N HIS A 269 1.17 -14.00 -33.14
CA HIS A 269 -0.08 -14.52 -32.56
C HIS A 269 -0.04 -14.68 -31.03
N ALA A 270 1.09 -14.45 -30.40
CA ALA A 270 1.23 -14.57 -28.95
C ALA A 270 0.95 -13.22 -28.26
N MET A 271 0.11 -13.24 -27.25
CA MET A 271 -0.15 -12.11 -26.36
C MET A 271 -0.03 -12.58 -24.92
N PHE A 272 0.81 -11.93 -24.12
CA PHE A 272 0.97 -12.25 -22.71
C PHE A 272 1.25 -10.99 -21.89
N ALA A 273 0.79 -10.99 -20.64
CA ALA A 273 1.03 -9.89 -19.70
C ALA A 273 2.35 -10.09 -18.95
N THR A 274 3.14 -9.04 -18.80
CA THR A 274 4.17 -8.97 -17.77
C THR A 274 3.47 -8.69 -16.44
N LYS A 275 3.63 -9.62 -15.48
CA LYS A 275 2.99 -9.52 -14.16
C LYS A 275 3.78 -8.54 -13.30
N LYS A 276 3.15 -7.45 -12.89
CA LYS A 276 3.72 -6.41 -12.04
C LYS A 276 2.83 -6.13 -10.85
N ILE A 277 3.44 -5.62 -9.79
CA ILE A 277 2.73 -5.09 -8.62
C ILE A 277 1.84 -3.90 -9.03
N THR A 278 0.73 -3.70 -8.34
CA THR A 278 -0.08 -2.49 -8.51
C THR A 278 0.51 -1.32 -7.70
N PRO A 279 0.19 -0.04 -8.02
CA PRO A 279 0.64 1.09 -7.21
C PRO A 279 0.23 0.97 -5.74
N GLY A 280 -0.98 0.46 -5.48
CA GLY A 280 -1.43 0.16 -4.12
C GLY A 280 -0.58 -0.91 -3.43
N GLY A 281 -0.24 -1.99 -4.15
CA GLY A 281 0.62 -3.05 -3.63
C GLY A 281 2.01 -2.56 -3.28
N HIS A 282 2.61 -1.73 -4.13
CA HIS A 282 3.90 -1.10 -3.87
C HIS A 282 3.87 -0.30 -2.54
N TRP A 283 2.85 0.51 -2.32
CA TRP A 283 2.70 1.26 -1.07
C TRP A 283 2.41 0.37 0.15
N MET A 284 1.75 -0.77 -0.02
CA MET A 284 1.59 -1.75 1.08
C MET A 284 2.92 -2.41 1.46
N GLU A 285 3.84 -2.64 0.51
CA GLU A 285 5.21 -3.07 0.83
C GLU A 285 6.02 -1.96 1.53
N ILE A 286 5.85 -0.69 1.14
CA ILE A 286 6.44 0.46 1.87
C ILE A 286 5.93 0.50 3.31
N VAL A 287 4.65 0.19 3.59
CA VAL A 287 4.15 0.04 4.97
C VAL A 287 4.93 -1.03 5.72
N THR A 288 5.20 -2.19 5.10
CA THR A 288 6.02 -3.26 5.69
C THR A 288 7.42 -2.74 6.06
N ILE A 289 8.09 -2.06 5.13
CA ILE A 289 9.43 -1.50 5.31
C ILE A 289 9.44 -0.50 6.47
N ALA A 290 8.50 0.44 6.47
CA ALA A 290 8.39 1.47 7.49
C ALA A 290 8.07 0.87 8.88
N SER A 291 7.17 -0.11 8.95
CA SER A 291 6.81 -0.79 10.19
C SER A 291 8.00 -1.54 10.78
N ARG A 292 8.76 -2.27 9.96
CA ARG A 292 10.00 -2.95 10.40
C ARG A 292 11.05 -1.96 10.88
N GLN A 293 11.27 -0.88 10.14
CA GLN A 293 12.27 0.13 10.50
C GLN A 293 11.91 0.86 11.80
N ALA A 294 10.61 1.06 12.06
CA ALA A 294 10.09 1.70 13.26
C ALA A 294 9.92 0.75 14.45
N ASP A 295 10.33 -0.53 14.35
CA ASP A 295 10.08 -1.58 15.34
C ASP A 295 8.60 -1.62 15.78
N ALA A 296 7.68 -1.45 14.81
CA ALA A 296 6.26 -1.46 15.10
C ALA A 296 5.80 -2.86 15.56
N ASP A 297 5.06 -2.91 16.65
CA ASP A 297 4.38 -4.13 17.07
C ASP A 297 3.27 -4.53 16.10
N LEU A 298 2.65 -5.68 16.33
CA LEU A 298 1.66 -6.24 15.43
C LEU A 298 0.42 -5.34 15.26
N VAL A 299 -0.10 -4.78 16.35
CA VAL A 299 -1.31 -3.92 16.27
C VAL A 299 -1.00 -2.59 15.61
N ARG A 300 0.18 -2.01 15.85
CA ARG A 300 0.62 -0.79 15.18
C ARG A 300 0.87 -1.02 13.68
N SER A 301 1.40 -2.17 13.31
CA SER A 301 1.56 -2.58 11.92
C SER A 301 0.20 -2.75 11.24
N ALA A 302 -0.76 -3.38 11.91
CA ALA A 302 -2.14 -3.51 11.41
C ALA A 302 -2.85 -2.15 11.28
N GLU A 303 -2.62 -1.22 12.22
CA GLU A 303 -3.07 0.18 12.12
C GLU A 303 -2.52 0.85 10.85
N ALA A 304 -1.23 0.72 10.60
CA ALA A 304 -0.58 1.33 9.45
C ALA A 304 -1.12 0.75 8.13
N TYR A 305 -1.27 -0.57 8.06
CA TYR A 305 -1.88 -1.21 6.90
C TYR A 305 -3.33 -0.76 6.70
N ALA A 306 -4.15 -0.76 7.75
CA ALA A 306 -5.56 -0.37 7.63
C ALA A 306 -5.71 1.06 7.13
N LEU A 307 -5.05 2.03 7.77
CA LEU A 307 -5.18 3.44 7.41
C LEU A 307 -4.63 3.74 6.01
N THR A 308 -3.49 3.15 5.65
CA THR A 308 -2.91 3.32 4.31
C THR A 308 -3.82 2.68 3.25
N ALA A 309 -4.31 1.47 3.47
CA ALA A 309 -5.21 0.79 2.53
C ALA A 309 -6.53 1.54 2.32
N LEU A 310 -7.10 2.15 3.37
CA LEU A 310 -8.28 3.01 3.28
C LEU A 310 -8.02 4.23 2.38
N ALA A 311 -6.87 4.89 2.57
CA ALA A 311 -6.49 6.04 1.76
C ALA A 311 -6.24 5.65 0.28
N LEU A 312 -5.64 4.49 0.03
CA LEU A 312 -5.45 3.95 -1.32
C LEU A 312 -6.81 3.66 -2.00
N ALA A 313 -7.72 3.00 -1.29
CA ALA A 313 -9.02 2.62 -1.83
C ALA A 313 -9.89 3.85 -2.18
N ASP A 314 -10.01 4.80 -1.25
CA ASP A 314 -10.73 6.05 -1.49
C ASP A 314 -10.05 6.90 -2.56
N GLY A 315 -8.71 6.92 -2.58
CA GLY A 315 -7.93 7.57 -3.64
C GLY A 315 -8.28 7.02 -5.04
N PHE A 316 -8.38 5.71 -5.19
CA PHE A 316 -8.82 5.11 -6.45
C PHE A 316 -10.28 5.41 -6.79
N ILE A 317 -11.18 5.43 -5.80
CA ILE A 317 -12.59 5.76 -6.04
C ILE A 317 -12.73 7.19 -6.58
N GLY A 318 -12.09 8.17 -5.92
CA GLY A 318 -12.09 9.56 -6.38
C GLY A 318 -11.41 9.75 -7.74
N THR A 319 -10.27 9.06 -7.95
CA THR A 319 -9.56 9.09 -9.23
C THR A 319 -10.42 8.55 -10.38
N TRP A 320 -11.09 7.41 -10.19
CA TRP A 320 -11.88 6.78 -11.22
C TRP A 320 -13.18 7.54 -11.52
N ASP A 321 -13.76 8.22 -10.53
CA ASP A 321 -14.87 9.16 -10.78
C ASP A 321 -14.45 10.23 -11.80
N GLU A 322 -13.32 10.90 -11.53
CA GLU A 322 -12.85 11.96 -12.41
C GLU A 322 -12.39 11.44 -13.76
N LYS A 323 -11.66 10.32 -13.81
CA LYS A 323 -11.18 9.74 -15.08
C LYS A 323 -12.30 9.56 -16.09
N TYR A 324 -13.37 8.93 -15.71
CA TYR A 324 -14.49 8.64 -16.63
C TYR A 324 -15.46 9.80 -16.78
N ARG A 325 -15.44 10.79 -15.89
CA ARG A 325 -16.20 12.02 -16.01
C ARG A 325 -15.52 13.00 -16.98
N SER A 326 -14.24 13.28 -16.81
CA SER A 326 -13.47 14.18 -17.70
C SER A 326 -13.06 13.50 -19.01
N ASN A 327 -12.85 12.18 -18.98
CA ASN A 327 -12.60 11.33 -20.15
C ASN A 327 -11.49 11.84 -21.09
N VAL A 328 -10.36 12.28 -20.52
CA VAL A 328 -9.27 12.91 -21.26
C VAL A 328 -8.44 11.91 -22.05
N ILE A 329 -8.13 12.27 -23.29
CA ILE A 329 -7.24 11.55 -24.20
C ILE A 329 -5.81 11.37 -23.62
N ARG A 330 -5.14 10.27 -23.96
CA ARG A 330 -3.75 10.00 -23.56
C ARG A 330 -2.72 10.73 -24.42
N PRO A 331 -1.52 11.06 -23.87
CA PRO A 331 -0.42 11.65 -24.65
C PRO A 331 -0.11 10.88 -25.94
N GLU A 332 -0.01 9.55 -25.85
CA GLU A 332 0.28 8.69 -27.00
C GLU A 332 -0.70 8.93 -28.15
N THR A 333 -2.00 8.97 -27.86
CA THR A 333 -3.01 9.16 -28.90
C THR A 333 -2.92 10.53 -29.56
N ILE A 334 -2.84 11.62 -28.78
CA ILE A 334 -2.84 12.98 -29.32
C ILE A 334 -1.52 13.31 -30.05
N ILE A 335 -0.38 12.82 -29.54
CA ILE A 335 0.92 13.03 -30.18
C ILE A 335 0.94 12.31 -31.53
N ASN A 336 0.46 11.07 -31.60
CA ASN A 336 0.43 10.30 -32.85
C ASN A 336 -0.54 10.92 -33.86
N GLN A 337 -1.65 11.50 -33.43
CA GLN A 337 -2.62 12.13 -34.33
C GLN A 337 -2.17 13.49 -34.88
N HIS A 338 -1.37 14.28 -34.11
CA HIS A 338 -1.15 15.69 -34.43
C HIS A 338 0.31 16.14 -34.50
N MET A 339 1.30 15.26 -34.12
CA MET A 339 2.70 15.66 -34.07
C MET A 339 3.65 14.68 -34.73
N ASN A 340 3.61 13.40 -34.34
CA ASN A 340 4.51 12.36 -34.79
C ASN A 340 3.81 11.00 -34.65
N ASP A 341 3.41 10.44 -35.77
CA ASP A 341 2.69 9.17 -35.87
C ASP A 341 3.48 7.94 -35.42
N ARG A 342 4.80 8.09 -35.19
CA ARG A 342 5.71 7.05 -34.70
C ARG A 342 6.17 7.27 -33.28
N TRP A 343 5.69 8.31 -32.62
CA TRP A 343 6.06 8.55 -31.22
C TRP A 343 5.49 7.45 -30.33
N MET A 344 6.35 6.95 -29.43
CA MET A 344 5.97 5.96 -28.42
C MET A 344 6.36 6.45 -27.03
N PRO A 345 5.49 6.28 -26.03
CA PRO A 345 5.85 6.55 -24.65
C PRO A 345 6.91 5.53 -24.17
N LEU A 346 7.70 5.91 -23.17
CA LEU A 346 8.65 5.00 -22.51
C LEU A 346 7.91 3.85 -21.80
N LEU A 347 6.75 4.14 -21.20
CA LEU A 347 5.90 3.16 -20.52
C LEU A 347 4.65 2.90 -21.34
N GLN A 348 4.16 1.66 -21.32
CA GLN A 348 2.91 1.34 -21.96
C GLN A 348 1.76 2.14 -21.37
N THR A 349 0.97 2.79 -22.22
CA THR A 349 -0.20 3.56 -21.82
C THR A 349 -1.26 2.66 -21.19
N PRO A 350 -1.69 2.94 -19.94
CA PRO A 350 -2.71 2.12 -19.28
C PRO A 350 -4.11 2.29 -19.89
N PRO A 351 -4.97 1.25 -19.85
CA PRO A 351 -6.27 1.22 -20.55
C PRO A 351 -7.40 1.94 -19.78
N PHE A 352 -7.23 3.24 -19.55
CA PHE A 352 -8.22 4.12 -18.93
C PHE A 352 -7.87 5.59 -19.19
N PRO A 353 -8.85 6.54 -19.05
CA PRO A 353 -8.64 7.96 -19.31
C PRO A 353 -7.44 8.56 -18.54
N GLU A 354 -6.89 9.63 -19.11
CA GLU A 354 -5.64 10.21 -18.66
C GLU A 354 -5.76 10.88 -17.28
N TYR A 355 -6.77 11.75 -17.07
CA TYR A 355 -6.86 12.71 -15.96
C TYR A 355 -7.75 12.23 -14.79
N PRO A 356 -7.33 12.41 -13.53
CA PRO A 356 -5.98 12.74 -13.04
C PRO A 356 -5.05 11.52 -13.01
N SER A 357 -3.76 11.73 -12.69
CA SER A 357 -2.79 10.64 -12.55
C SER A 357 -3.08 9.79 -11.31
N GLY A 358 -3.41 8.51 -11.53
CA GLY A 358 -3.71 7.57 -10.44
C GLY A 358 -2.51 7.35 -9.51
N HIS A 359 -1.28 7.23 -10.06
CA HIS A 359 -0.06 7.10 -9.26
C HIS A 359 0.15 8.32 -8.34
N SER A 360 -0.05 9.54 -8.87
CA SER A 360 0.07 10.76 -8.08
C SER A 360 -0.92 10.78 -6.91
N VAL A 361 -2.17 10.38 -7.16
CA VAL A 361 -3.21 10.34 -6.13
C VAL A 361 -2.85 9.35 -5.03
N VAL A 362 -2.64 8.08 -5.38
CA VAL A 362 -2.50 7.04 -4.35
C VAL A 362 -1.17 7.14 -3.62
N SER A 363 -0.09 7.53 -4.30
CA SER A 363 1.20 7.73 -3.66
C SER A 363 1.16 8.89 -2.65
N THR A 364 0.53 10.02 -3.02
CA THR A 364 0.41 11.14 -2.10
C THR A 364 -0.53 10.82 -0.93
N ALA A 365 -1.63 10.09 -1.16
CA ALA A 365 -2.54 9.69 -0.10
C ALA A 365 -1.85 8.75 0.91
N ALA A 366 -1.12 7.74 0.44
CA ALA A 366 -0.35 6.83 1.28
C ALA A 366 0.75 7.57 2.06
N ALA A 367 1.56 8.40 1.39
CA ALA A 367 2.61 9.19 2.01
C ALA A 367 2.06 10.11 3.12
N THR A 368 0.92 10.75 2.90
CA THR A 368 0.26 11.62 3.89
C THR A 368 -0.17 10.84 5.14
N VAL A 369 -0.65 9.60 4.98
CA VAL A 369 -1.00 8.73 6.12
C VAL A 369 0.25 8.26 6.84
N LEU A 370 1.26 7.78 6.12
CA LEU A 370 2.50 7.24 6.70
C LEU A 370 3.31 8.32 7.43
N ALA A 371 3.38 9.54 6.86
CA ALA A 371 4.03 10.68 7.51
C ALA A 371 3.40 11.01 8.87
N ARG A 372 2.08 10.89 9.00
CA ARG A 372 1.41 11.04 10.31
C ARG A 372 1.73 9.91 11.27
N LEU A 373 1.80 8.66 10.80
CA LEU A 373 1.99 7.48 11.64
C LEU A 373 3.43 7.34 12.13
N TYR A 374 4.41 7.60 11.26
CA TYR A 374 5.83 7.35 11.54
C TYR A 374 6.65 8.63 11.68
N GLY A 375 6.06 9.79 11.36
CA GLY A 375 6.73 11.09 11.41
C GLY A 375 7.35 11.49 10.08
N THR A 376 7.83 12.76 10.04
CA THR A 376 8.54 13.32 8.89
C THR A 376 9.69 14.20 9.39
N PRO A 377 10.91 14.10 8.80
CA PRO A 377 11.28 13.18 7.73
C PRO A 377 11.43 11.72 8.21
N PHE A 378 11.08 10.77 7.36
CA PHE A 378 11.31 9.34 7.58
C PHE A 378 12.07 8.79 6.37
N ALA A 379 13.39 8.66 6.52
CA ALA A 379 14.23 8.13 5.45
C ALA A 379 14.15 6.59 5.42
N PHE A 380 14.04 6.00 4.23
CA PHE A 380 13.95 4.54 4.07
C PHE A 380 14.54 4.09 2.73
N ILE A 381 14.81 2.78 2.64
CA ILE A 381 15.18 2.12 1.40
C ILE A 381 13.99 1.30 0.93
N ASP A 382 13.45 1.67 -0.22
CA ASP A 382 12.34 0.99 -0.86
C ASP A 382 12.87 -0.20 -1.67
N SER A 383 12.51 -1.39 -1.24
CA SER A 383 12.85 -2.66 -1.87
C SER A 383 11.64 -3.39 -2.50
N ALA A 384 10.50 -2.72 -2.63
CA ALA A 384 9.26 -3.32 -3.10
C ALA A 384 9.36 -3.92 -4.52
N GLU A 385 10.21 -3.36 -5.36
CA GLU A 385 10.40 -3.80 -6.75
C GLU A 385 11.54 -4.81 -6.93
N VAL A 386 12.26 -5.18 -5.87
CA VAL A 386 13.40 -6.13 -5.96
C VAL A 386 12.94 -7.51 -6.44
N ASP A 387 11.80 -7.99 -5.98
CA ASP A 387 11.21 -9.26 -6.43
C ASP A 387 10.77 -9.24 -7.91
N TYR A 388 10.67 -8.05 -8.49
CA TYR A 388 10.34 -7.83 -9.90
C TYR A 388 11.58 -7.47 -10.75
N GLY A 389 12.80 -7.61 -10.16
CA GLY A 389 14.07 -7.48 -10.85
C GLY A 389 14.60 -6.05 -10.95
N LEU A 390 14.07 -5.09 -10.19
CA LEU A 390 14.57 -3.72 -10.13
C LEU A 390 15.39 -3.47 -8.86
N PRO A 391 16.43 -2.62 -8.91
CA PRO A 391 17.21 -2.29 -7.71
C PRO A 391 16.37 -1.48 -6.71
N ALA A 392 16.67 -1.64 -5.42
CA ALA A 392 16.09 -0.81 -4.37
C ALA A 392 16.48 0.67 -4.54
N ARG A 393 15.58 1.58 -4.13
CA ARG A 393 15.79 3.04 -4.17
C ARG A 393 15.70 3.65 -2.78
N SER A 394 16.52 4.66 -2.51
CA SER A 394 16.56 5.36 -1.22
C SER A 394 15.76 6.66 -1.28
N PHE A 395 14.95 6.91 -0.26
CA PHE A 395 14.13 8.12 -0.15
C PHE A 395 14.36 8.79 1.20
N ALA A 396 14.40 10.13 1.20
CA ALA A 396 14.56 10.93 2.40
C ALA A 396 13.25 11.01 3.23
N SER A 397 12.11 10.78 2.60
CA SER A 397 10.79 10.77 3.24
C SER A 397 9.75 10.08 2.37
N PHE A 398 8.57 9.79 2.94
CA PHE A 398 7.42 9.27 2.18
C PHE A 398 6.95 10.27 1.10
N GLU A 399 7.00 11.57 1.42
CA GLU A 399 6.65 12.63 0.48
C GLU A 399 7.62 12.70 -0.71
N ALA A 400 8.92 12.46 -0.47
CA ALA A 400 9.91 12.38 -1.55
C ALA A 400 9.63 11.19 -2.49
N ALA A 401 9.30 10.02 -1.93
CA ALA A 401 8.91 8.85 -2.71
C ALA A 401 7.63 9.12 -3.53
N ALA A 402 6.62 9.75 -2.92
CA ALA A 402 5.38 10.11 -3.62
C ALA A 402 5.60 11.14 -4.74
N ALA A 403 6.50 12.12 -4.52
CA ALA A 403 6.85 13.09 -5.54
C ALA A 403 7.58 12.44 -6.73
N GLU A 404 8.48 11.49 -6.47
CA GLU A 404 9.15 10.72 -7.53
C GLU A 404 8.13 9.85 -8.28
N ALA A 405 7.23 9.16 -7.58
CA ALA A 405 6.15 8.38 -8.20
C ALA A 405 5.26 9.25 -9.10
N ALA A 406 4.97 10.48 -8.70
CA ALA A 406 4.16 11.40 -9.46
C ALA A 406 4.88 11.88 -10.74
N ILE A 407 6.12 12.39 -10.64
CA ILE A 407 6.85 12.90 -11.81
C ILE A 407 7.28 11.79 -12.77
N SER A 408 7.47 10.57 -12.29
CA SER A 408 7.80 9.42 -13.11
C SER A 408 6.80 9.18 -14.26
N ARG A 409 5.56 9.62 -14.09
CA ARG A 409 4.51 9.50 -15.13
C ARG A 409 4.71 10.43 -16.31
N LEU A 410 5.32 11.61 -16.10
CA LEU A 410 5.75 12.50 -17.18
C LEU A 410 6.92 11.87 -17.94
N TYR A 411 7.93 11.36 -17.22
CA TYR A 411 9.08 10.66 -17.83
C TYR A 411 8.66 9.39 -18.57
N GLY A 412 7.63 8.72 -18.07
CA GLY A 412 7.01 7.58 -18.75
C GLY A 412 6.27 7.93 -20.03
N GLY A 413 5.95 9.21 -20.27
CA GLY A 413 5.23 9.68 -21.44
C GLY A 413 3.74 9.39 -21.44
N ILE A 414 3.15 9.07 -20.28
CA ILE A 414 1.77 8.58 -20.18
C ILE A 414 0.80 9.53 -19.47
N HIS A 415 1.31 10.64 -18.92
CA HIS A 415 0.51 11.67 -18.26
C HIS A 415 0.99 13.08 -18.59
N PHE A 416 0.07 14.01 -18.65
CA PHE A 416 0.34 15.44 -18.71
C PHE A 416 0.62 16.01 -17.31
N ARG A 417 1.38 17.11 -17.23
CA ARG A 417 1.71 17.75 -15.94
C ARG A 417 0.48 18.14 -15.11
N PRO A 418 -0.59 18.76 -15.68
CA PRO A 418 -1.78 19.07 -14.89
C PRO A 418 -2.42 17.84 -14.22
N ALA A 419 -2.42 16.68 -14.89
CA ALA A 419 -2.94 15.45 -14.30
C ALA A 419 -2.09 14.95 -13.11
N ILE A 420 -0.77 15.13 -13.19
CA ILE A 420 0.17 14.79 -12.12
C ILE A 420 -0.06 15.71 -10.93
N GLU A 421 -0.08 17.02 -11.15
CA GLU A 421 -0.23 18.03 -10.09
C GLU A 421 -1.59 17.92 -9.39
N GLN A 422 -2.66 17.82 -10.15
CA GLN A 422 -4.00 17.66 -9.58
C GLN A 422 -4.19 16.29 -8.91
N GLY A 423 -3.47 15.28 -9.37
CA GLY A 423 -3.39 14.00 -8.69
C GLY A 423 -2.75 14.11 -7.30
N VAL A 424 -1.67 14.89 -7.17
CA VAL A 424 -1.04 15.18 -5.87
C VAL A 424 -2.00 15.91 -4.93
N VAL A 425 -2.74 16.90 -5.44
CA VAL A 425 -3.75 17.64 -4.64
C VAL A 425 -4.85 16.72 -4.15
N LEU A 426 -5.44 15.92 -5.06
CA LEU A 426 -6.48 14.95 -4.70
C LEU A 426 -5.98 13.93 -3.67
N GLY A 427 -4.79 13.37 -3.88
CA GLY A 427 -4.20 12.40 -2.97
C GLY A 427 -3.97 12.98 -1.57
N ARG A 428 -3.47 14.21 -1.49
CA ARG A 428 -3.28 14.90 -0.20
C ARG A 428 -4.61 15.11 0.52
N ASN A 429 -5.65 15.51 -0.18
CA ASN A 429 -6.98 15.70 0.40
C ASN A 429 -7.54 14.38 0.96
N VAL A 430 -7.41 13.28 0.22
CA VAL A 430 -7.84 11.95 0.67
C VAL A 430 -7.05 11.49 1.89
N GLY A 431 -5.72 11.56 1.85
CA GLY A 431 -4.87 11.16 2.98
C GLY A 431 -5.13 12.00 4.23
N THR A 432 -5.35 13.32 4.06
CA THR A 432 -5.71 14.23 5.15
C THR A 432 -7.07 13.86 5.74
N LEU A 433 -8.08 13.59 4.90
CA LEU A 433 -9.41 13.17 5.36
C LEU A 433 -9.34 11.88 6.20
N VAL A 434 -8.59 10.87 5.74
CA VAL A 434 -8.37 9.63 6.52
C VAL A 434 -7.73 9.96 7.86
N ASN A 435 -6.69 10.79 7.87
CA ASN A 435 -6.01 11.24 9.07
C ASN A 435 -6.92 12.01 10.05
N GLU A 436 -7.88 12.75 9.55
CA GLU A 436 -8.79 13.58 10.35
C GLU A 436 -10.01 12.81 10.85
N ARG A 437 -10.60 11.96 10.02
CA ARG A 437 -11.85 11.25 10.36
C ARG A 437 -11.61 9.95 11.09
N VAL A 438 -10.56 9.20 10.75
CA VAL A 438 -10.28 7.89 11.35
C VAL A 438 -9.35 8.02 12.54
N LYS A 439 -9.91 7.85 13.73
CA LYS A 439 -9.19 7.93 15.01
C LYS A 439 -8.97 6.54 15.58
N THR A 440 -7.77 6.08 15.46
CA THR A 440 -7.34 4.76 15.96
C THR A 440 -6.87 4.78 17.40
N ARG A 441 -6.56 5.96 17.97
CA ARG A 441 -6.09 6.15 19.35
C ARG A 441 -6.64 7.45 19.94
N ASP A 442 -6.70 7.52 21.27
CA ASP A 442 -7.05 8.76 21.97
C ASP A 442 -5.89 9.77 21.95
N ALA A 443 -6.25 11.06 21.93
CA ALA A 443 -5.26 12.15 21.85
C ALA A 443 -4.31 12.21 23.08
N VAL A 444 -4.74 11.68 24.23
CA VAL A 444 -3.98 11.70 25.50
C VAL A 444 -2.80 10.72 25.46
N ALA A 445 -2.92 9.57 24.80
CA ALA A 445 -1.83 8.61 24.65
C ALA A 445 -0.64 9.16 23.83
N LYS A 446 -0.87 10.14 22.97
CA LYS A 446 0.20 10.80 22.19
C LYS A 446 1.13 11.66 23.05
N ARG A 447 0.69 12.22 24.19
CA ARG A 447 1.52 13.11 25.03
C ARG A 447 2.51 12.36 25.92
N SER A 448 2.19 11.15 26.38
CA SER A 448 3.07 10.39 27.26
C SER A 448 4.30 9.80 26.53
N ILE A 449 4.15 9.44 25.25
CA ILE A 449 5.26 8.89 24.44
C ILE A 449 6.24 9.99 24.03
N ALA A 450 5.77 11.19 23.73
CA ALA A 450 6.61 12.33 23.37
C ALA A 450 7.42 12.89 24.56
N THR A 451 6.91 12.74 25.80
CA THR A 451 7.58 13.25 27.00
C THR A 451 8.65 12.29 27.52
N ALA A 452 8.48 10.97 27.33
CA ALA A 452 9.47 9.97 27.72
C ALA A 452 10.76 10.02 26.86
N ALA A 453 10.69 10.62 25.66
CA ALA A 453 11.84 10.72 24.74
C ALA A 453 12.72 11.97 24.96
N ARG A 454 12.46 12.80 25.99
CA ARG A 454 13.13 14.11 26.19
C ARG A 454 13.68 14.38 27.59
N GLU A 455 14.01 13.40 28.41
CA GLU A 455 14.83 13.67 29.59
C GLU A 455 16.32 13.60 29.21
N PRO A 456 17.05 14.74 29.25
CA PRO A 456 18.49 14.72 29.08
C PRO A 456 19.17 14.10 30.32
N LEU A 457 20.09 13.19 30.10
CA LEU A 457 20.95 12.63 31.15
C LEU A 457 21.69 13.75 31.89
N PRO A 458 21.80 13.70 33.24
CA PRO A 458 22.49 14.71 34.00
C PRO A 458 23.99 14.71 33.66
N VAL A 459 24.48 15.86 33.24
CA VAL A 459 25.91 16.14 33.05
C VAL A 459 26.56 16.14 34.43
N ARG A 460 27.44 15.18 34.71
CA ARG A 460 28.37 15.27 35.86
C ARG A 460 29.48 16.27 35.50
N SER A 461 29.52 17.35 36.23
CA SER A 461 30.66 18.28 36.21
C SER A 461 31.86 17.74 37.00
N PRO A 462 33.07 18.20 36.71
CA PRO A 462 34.38 17.58 37.03
C PRO A 462 34.71 17.50 38.52
#